data_e8ab2dfce7ae36d435236f9f921718a7
#
_entry.id   e8ab2dfce7ae36d435236f9f921718a7
#
_cell.length_a   1.000
_cell.length_b   1.000
_cell.length_c   1.000
_cell.angle_alpha   90.00
_cell.angle_beta   90.00
_cell.angle_gamma   90.00
#
_symmetry.space_group_name_H-M   'P 1'
#
loop_
_entity.id
_entity.type
_entity.pdbx_description
1 polymer ?
#
loop_
_entity_poly.entity_id
_entity_poly.type
_entity_poly.pdbx_seq_one_letter_code
_entity_poly.pdbx_strand_id
1 'polypeptide(L)'
;MNNTMKDSKTKDDSELDSAMSELLSVSLKPIAPSIEQTSRLTSRLQQRLAKSIADHTGLMTVRVKDGLWRELRQGVRYKLLWQGTAGNSVLIEFAPGAALPVHRHNWLEEGIVLKGGLQMDTLDLKPFDYHVSPPGSRHAAIRSKQGALAFLRGTSLGQTQAVMRELLGGIFTFSR
;
A
#
# COMPACT_ATOMS: atom_id res chain seq x y z
N MET A 1 27.32 -7.79 -63.05
CA MET A 1 27.35 -6.29 -62.91
C MET A 1 26.68 -5.96 -61.63
N ASN A 2 27.45 -5.74 -60.58
CA ASN A 2 27.00 -5.65 -59.19
C ASN A 2 26.99 -4.21 -58.69
N ASN A 3 26.01 -3.96 -58.02
CA ASN A 3 25.44 -2.86 -57.30
C ASN A 3 26.40 -2.30 -56.21
N THR A 4 27.04 -1.18 -56.48
CA THR A 4 27.88 -0.42 -55.53
C THR A 4 27.38 1.04 -55.39
N MET A 5 26.09 1.19 -55.07
CA MET A 5 25.50 2.54 -54.91
C MET A 5 24.62 2.69 -53.68
N LYS A 6 24.90 1.98 -52.57
CA LYS A 6 24.07 2.06 -51.35
C LYS A 6 24.79 2.52 -50.06
N ASP A 7 26.12 2.57 -50.07
CA ASP A 7 26.87 2.84 -48.83
C ASP A 7 27.33 4.29 -48.62
N SER A 8 27.21 5.16 -49.60
CA SER A 8 27.64 6.56 -49.41
C SER A 8 26.58 7.46 -48.75
N LYS A 9 25.31 7.11 -48.80
CA LYS A 9 24.22 7.93 -48.31
C LYS A 9 24.03 7.85 -46.77
N THR A 10 24.35 6.72 -46.16
CA THR A 10 24.19 6.50 -44.71
C THR A 10 25.31 7.11 -43.90
N LYS A 11 26.47 7.33 -44.45
CA LYS A 11 27.63 7.92 -43.76
C LYS A 11 27.50 9.43 -43.65
N ASP A 12 27.00 10.08 -44.67
CA ASP A 12 26.77 11.52 -44.75
C ASP A 12 25.64 11.95 -43.81
N ASP A 13 24.54 11.16 -43.75
CA ASP A 13 23.44 11.43 -42.81
C ASP A 13 23.85 11.31 -41.34
N SER A 14 24.77 10.39 -40.98
CA SER A 14 25.26 10.23 -39.61
C SER A 14 26.23 11.33 -39.16
N GLU A 15 27.01 11.88 -40.08
CA GLU A 15 27.91 13.02 -39.80
C GLU A 15 27.13 14.31 -39.65
N LEU A 16 26.08 14.51 -40.44
CA LEU A 16 25.14 15.63 -40.31
C LEU A 16 24.35 15.59 -39.00
N ASP A 17 23.92 14.43 -38.56
CA ASP A 17 23.17 14.23 -37.30
C ASP A 17 24.07 14.48 -36.09
N SER A 18 25.35 14.06 -36.17
CA SER A 18 26.35 14.31 -35.15
C SER A 18 26.71 15.82 -35.04
N ALA A 19 26.92 16.49 -36.17
CA ALA A 19 27.19 17.93 -36.21
C ALA A 19 26.00 18.76 -35.71
N MET A 20 24.78 18.38 -36.07
CA MET A 20 23.55 19.01 -35.58
C MET A 20 23.38 18.82 -34.07
N SER A 21 23.65 17.62 -33.56
CA SER A 21 23.59 17.30 -32.12
C SER A 21 24.63 18.12 -31.34
N GLU A 22 25.84 18.31 -31.87
CA GLU A 22 26.87 19.10 -31.27
C GLU A 22 26.53 20.60 -31.27
N LEU A 23 26.01 21.12 -32.38
CA LEU A 23 25.50 22.50 -32.49
C LEU A 23 24.35 22.77 -31.50
N LEU A 24 23.41 21.84 -31.37
CA LEU A 24 22.32 21.92 -30.41
C LEU A 24 22.85 21.89 -28.97
N SER A 25 23.80 21.02 -28.64
CA SER A 25 24.35 20.95 -27.29
C SER A 25 25.13 22.20 -26.88
N VAL A 26 25.80 22.87 -27.84
CA VAL A 26 26.47 24.15 -27.61
C VAL A 26 25.46 25.31 -27.49
N SER A 27 24.37 25.28 -28.30
CA SER A 27 23.33 26.31 -28.28
C SER A 27 22.43 26.23 -27.07
N LEU A 28 22.26 25.04 -26.47
CA LEU A 28 21.44 24.76 -25.29
C LEU A 28 22.24 24.80 -23.98
N LYS A 29 23.35 25.52 -23.91
CA LYS A 29 24.06 25.69 -22.65
C LYS A 29 23.11 26.28 -21.61
N PRO A 30 23.01 25.65 -20.42
CA PRO A 30 22.21 26.18 -19.34
C PRO A 30 22.62 27.63 -19.03
N ILE A 31 21.74 28.57 -19.20
CA ILE A 31 21.94 29.94 -18.76
C ILE A 31 21.67 29.97 -17.27
N ALA A 32 22.69 30.29 -16.47
CA ALA A 32 22.50 30.48 -15.05
C ALA A 32 21.49 31.61 -14.80
N PRO A 33 20.44 31.38 -13.98
CA PRO A 33 19.47 32.40 -13.67
C PRO A 33 20.14 33.59 -12.97
N SER A 34 19.64 34.79 -13.21
CA SER A 34 20.09 35.97 -12.48
C SER A 34 19.77 35.85 -10.98
N ILE A 35 20.46 36.62 -10.13
CA ILE A 35 20.19 36.69 -8.69
C ILE A 35 18.72 37.01 -8.43
N GLU A 36 18.14 37.92 -9.19
CA GLU A 36 16.74 38.28 -9.06
C GLU A 36 15.81 37.14 -9.45
N GLN A 37 16.10 36.44 -10.55
CA GLN A 37 15.33 35.25 -10.97
C GLN A 37 15.41 34.14 -9.94
N THR A 38 16.60 33.91 -9.39
CA THR A 38 16.83 32.92 -8.33
C THR A 38 16.02 33.26 -7.07
N SER A 39 16.05 34.53 -6.64
CA SER A 39 15.29 35.02 -5.50
C SER A 39 13.77 34.85 -5.69
N ARG A 40 13.26 35.23 -6.87
CA ARG A 40 11.83 35.06 -7.21
C ARG A 40 11.43 33.57 -7.22
N LEU A 41 12.25 32.71 -7.80
CA LEU A 41 11.99 31.25 -7.83
C LEU A 41 12.01 30.66 -6.42
N THR A 42 12.97 31.05 -5.60
CA THR A 42 13.07 30.59 -4.20
C THR A 42 11.86 31.03 -3.39
N SER A 43 11.44 32.30 -3.50
CA SER A 43 10.26 32.80 -2.79
C SER A 43 8.98 32.07 -3.22
N ARG A 44 8.79 31.84 -4.51
CA ARG A 44 7.64 31.08 -5.03
C ARG A 44 7.66 29.62 -4.56
N LEU A 45 8.83 29.00 -4.52
CA LEU A 45 8.99 27.62 -4.02
C LEU A 45 8.64 27.56 -2.53
N GLN A 46 9.15 28.50 -1.72
CA GLN A 46 8.85 28.58 -0.30
C GLN A 46 7.36 28.77 -0.03
N GLN A 47 6.69 29.66 -0.78
CA GLN A 47 5.24 29.86 -0.66
C GLN A 47 4.45 28.59 -1.03
N ARG A 48 4.83 27.91 -2.12
CA ARG A 48 4.18 26.65 -2.52
C ARG A 48 4.42 25.55 -1.50
N LEU A 49 5.62 25.48 -0.94
CA LEU A 49 5.94 24.51 0.11
C LEU A 49 5.13 24.79 1.39
N ALA A 50 5.08 26.04 1.84
CA ALA A 50 4.29 26.44 3.00
C ALA A 50 2.80 26.11 2.82
N LYS A 51 2.26 26.42 1.62
CA LYS A 51 0.88 26.07 1.29
C LYS A 51 0.68 24.54 1.28
N SER A 52 1.57 23.78 0.67
CA SER A 52 1.48 22.32 0.64
C SER A 52 1.54 21.70 2.03
N ILE A 53 2.40 22.22 2.91
CA ILE A 53 2.47 21.78 4.31
C ILE A 53 1.14 22.08 5.02
N ALA A 54 0.60 23.29 4.88
CA ALA A 54 -0.67 23.67 5.49
C ALA A 54 -1.84 22.80 5.00
N ASP A 55 -1.93 22.58 3.69
CA ASP A 55 -2.99 21.77 3.07
C ASP A 55 -2.93 20.29 3.50
N HIS A 56 -1.76 19.78 3.93
CA HIS A 56 -1.56 18.38 4.31
C HIS A 56 -1.35 18.18 5.83
N THR A 57 -1.48 19.24 6.62
CA THR A 57 -1.36 19.15 8.08
C THR A 57 -2.43 18.20 8.64
N GLY A 58 -1.99 17.23 9.44
CA GLY A 58 -2.88 16.21 10.02
C GLY A 58 -3.25 15.04 9.10
N LEU A 59 -2.86 15.07 7.82
CA LEU A 59 -3.00 13.92 6.96
C LEU A 59 -1.88 12.90 7.21
N MET A 60 -2.24 11.63 7.17
CA MET A 60 -1.30 10.52 7.32
C MET A 60 -1.38 9.59 6.12
N THR A 61 -0.22 9.19 5.61
CA THR A 61 -0.12 8.19 4.54
C THR A 61 0.82 7.07 4.99
N VAL A 62 0.34 5.85 4.95
CA VAL A 62 1.17 4.64 5.16
C VAL A 62 1.47 4.02 3.81
N ARG A 63 2.71 4.11 3.36
CA ARG A 63 3.14 3.54 2.09
C ARG A 63 3.28 2.02 2.19
N VAL A 64 3.29 1.34 1.04
CA VAL A 64 3.47 -0.12 0.98
C VAL A 64 4.72 -0.59 1.73
N LYS A 65 5.82 0.14 1.61
CA LYS A 65 7.10 -0.13 2.29
C LYS A 65 7.13 0.27 3.78
N ASP A 66 6.18 1.12 4.21
CA ASP A 66 6.18 1.64 5.58
C ASP A 66 5.43 0.70 6.52
N GLY A 67 5.76 0.76 7.81
CA GLY A 67 5.17 -0.04 8.86
C GLY A 67 5.69 -1.48 8.88
N LEU A 68 5.46 -2.14 9.99
CA LEU A 68 5.94 -3.50 10.24
C LEU A 68 4.79 -4.49 10.13
N TRP A 69 5.03 -5.58 9.42
CA TRP A 69 4.19 -6.76 9.49
C TRP A 69 4.48 -7.52 10.79
N ARG A 70 3.44 -7.83 11.54
CA ARG A 70 3.53 -8.58 12.80
C ARG A 70 2.77 -9.89 12.64
N GLU A 71 3.36 -10.97 13.10
CA GLU A 71 2.69 -12.25 13.11
C GLU A 71 1.59 -12.25 14.18
N LEU A 72 0.38 -12.64 13.79
CA LEU A 72 -0.75 -12.86 14.68
C LEU A 72 -0.80 -14.32 15.12
N ARG A 73 -0.59 -15.22 14.18
CA ARG A 73 -0.37 -16.67 14.37
C ARG A 73 0.29 -17.23 13.12
N GLN A 74 0.69 -18.48 13.17
CA GLN A 74 1.35 -19.17 12.06
C GLN A 74 0.59 -18.98 10.73
N GLY A 75 1.24 -18.34 9.78
CA GLY A 75 0.71 -18.05 8.45
C GLY A 75 -0.29 -16.91 8.37
N VAL A 76 -0.57 -16.20 9.47
CA VAL A 76 -1.40 -15.00 9.47
C VAL A 76 -0.64 -13.85 10.09
N ARG A 77 -0.49 -12.77 9.35
CA ARG A 77 0.18 -11.56 9.80
C ARG A 77 -0.66 -10.31 9.53
N TYR A 78 -0.44 -9.28 10.31
CA TYR A 78 -1.12 -8.00 10.12
C TYR A 78 -0.14 -6.84 10.11
N LYS A 79 -0.57 -5.75 9.49
CA LYS A 79 0.12 -4.47 9.44
C LYS A 79 -0.83 -3.37 9.91
N LEU A 80 -0.46 -2.68 10.98
CA LEU A 80 -1.22 -1.53 11.46
C LEU A 80 -1.06 -0.36 10.48
N LEU A 81 -2.17 0.18 10.00
CA LEU A 81 -2.21 1.34 9.11
C LEU A 81 -2.55 2.61 9.89
N TRP A 82 -3.51 2.53 10.79
CA TRP A 82 -3.95 3.66 11.60
C TRP A 82 -4.52 3.19 12.94
N GLN A 83 -4.31 3.99 13.96
CA GLN A 83 -4.86 3.77 15.30
C GLN A 83 -5.48 5.06 15.81
N GLY A 84 -6.71 4.99 16.32
CA GLY A 84 -7.42 6.13 16.84
C GLY A 84 -8.62 5.74 17.70
N THR A 85 -9.28 6.75 18.26
CA THR A 85 -10.44 6.57 19.15
C THR A 85 -11.64 5.95 18.44
N ALA A 86 -11.78 6.18 17.14
CA ALA A 86 -12.86 5.63 16.31
C ALA A 86 -12.57 4.23 15.76
N GLY A 87 -11.55 3.55 16.28
CA GLY A 87 -11.11 2.22 15.85
C GLY A 87 -9.75 2.23 15.18
N ASN A 88 -9.26 1.07 14.85
CA ASN A 88 -7.97 0.85 14.21
C ASN A 88 -8.19 0.29 12.80
N SER A 89 -7.25 0.59 11.91
CA SER A 89 -7.25 0.06 10.54
C SER A 89 -6.00 -0.79 10.33
N VAL A 90 -6.19 -2.00 9.80
CA VAL A 90 -5.09 -2.92 9.54
C VAL A 90 -5.21 -3.56 8.15
N LEU A 91 -4.09 -3.97 7.60
CA LEU A 91 -4.05 -5.03 6.61
C LEU A 91 -3.82 -6.35 7.34
N ILE A 92 -4.54 -7.39 6.95
CA ILE A 92 -4.30 -8.76 7.38
C ILE A 92 -3.99 -9.62 6.17
N GLU A 93 -2.98 -10.45 6.29
CA GLU A 93 -2.54 -11.35 5.24
C GLU A 93 -2.54 -12.78 5.72
N PHE A 94 -3.11 -13.65 4.93
CA PHE A 94 -3.13 -15.09 5.11
C PHE A 94 -2.20 -15.74 4.10
N ALA A 95 -1.29 -16.55 4.56
CA ALA A 95 -0.56 -17.48 3.69
C ALA A 95 -1.52 -18.57 3.15
N PRO A 96 -1.18 -19.23 2.03
CA PRO A 96 -1.94 -20.38 1.56
C PRO A 96 -2.11 -21.45 2.67
N GLY A 97 -3.33 -21.89 2.88
CA GLY A 97 -3.68 -22.88 3.93
C GLY A 97 -3.83 -22.31 5.34
N ALA A 98 -3.48 -21.05 5.56
CA ALA A 98 -3.58 -20.45 6.89
C ALA A 98 -5.03 -20.24 7.35
N ALA A 99 -5.22 -20.20 8.66
CA ALA A 99 -6.53 -20.03 9.27
C ALA A 99 -6.48 -19.25 10.58
N LEU A 100 -7.54 -18.51 10.87
CA LEU A 100 -7.88 -18.02 12.19
C LEU A 100 -8.97 -18.89 12.81
N PRO A 101 -8.91 -19.16 14.13
CA PRO A 101 -9.92 -19.96 14.80
C PRO A 101 -11.26 -19.24 14.87
N VAL A 102 -12.27 -19.98 15.26
CA VAL A 102 -13.57 -19.44 15.67
C VAL A 102 -13.37 -18.41 16.77
N HIS A 103 -13.97 -17.23 16.62
CA HIS A 103 -13.91 -16.18 17.64
C HIS A 103 -15.19 -15.34 17.66
N ARG A 104 -15.32 -14.54 18.71
CA ARG A 104 -16.45 -13.65 18.93
C ARG A 104 -15.96 -12.21 18.84
N HIS A 105 -16.77 -11.35 18.25
CA HIS A 105 -16.51 -9.91 18.20
C HIS A 105 -17.17 -9.19 19.37
N ASN A 106 -16.40 -8.52 20.20
CA ASN A 106 -16.92 -7.65 21.25
C ASN A 106 -17.25 -6.25 20.73
N TRP A 107 -16.69 -5.91 19.56
CA TRP A 107 -16.81 -4.61 18.92
C TRP A 107 -17.16 -4.79 17.45
N LEU A 108 -17.63 -3.70 16.83
CA LEU A 108 -17.82 -3.69 15.39
C LEU A 108 -16.49 -3.95 14.67
N GLU A 109 -16.49 -4.89 13.77
CA GLU A 109 -15.43 -5.11 12.80
C GLU A 109 -15.97 -5.08 11.38
N GLU A 110 -15.31 -4.35 10.53
CA GLU A 110 -15.62 -4.22 9.11
C GLU A 110 -14.41 -4.68 8.29
N GLY A 111 -14.64 -5.34 7.19
CA GLY A 111 -13.57 -5.83 6.35
C GLY A 111 -13.92 -5.88 4.88
N ILE A 112 -12.91 -5.71 4.05
CA ILE A 112 -13.00 -5.92 2.61
C ILE A 112 -11.83 -6.78 2.16
N VAL A 113 -12.12 -7.83 1.38
CA VAL A 113 -11.09 -8.66 0.75
C VAL A 113 -10.45 -7.87 -0.39
N LEU A 114 -9.13 -7.73 -0.38
CA LEU A 114 -8.38 -7.03 -1.43
C LEU A 114 -7.80 -7.98 -2.48
N LYS A 115 -7.41 -9.18 -2.03
CA LYS A 115 -6.80 -10.19 -2.90
C LYS A 115 -7.02 -11.59 -2.33
N GLY A 116 -7.09 -12.58 -3.23
CA GLY A 116 -7.28 -13.99 -2.86
C GLY A 116 -8.71 -14.30 -2.47
N GLY A 117 -8.91 -15.03 -1.38
CA GLY A 117 -10.24 -15.37 -0.88
C GLY A 117 -10.21 -15.89 0.55
N LEU A 118 -11.27 -15.61 1.29
CA LEU A 118 -11.48 -16.05 2.66
C LEU A 118 -12.74 -16.90 2.74
N GLN A 119 -12.66 -18.01 3.44
CA GLN A 119 -13.78 -18.91 3.66
C GLN A 119 -14.11 -18.97 5.15
N MET A 120 -15.39 -18.79 5.46
CA MET A 120 -15.98 -18.90 6.78
C MET A 120 -17.19 -19.83 6.71
N ASP A 121 -17.00 -21.13 7.04
CA ASP A 121 -18.01 -22.18 6.87
C ASP A 121 -18.53 -22.23 5.43
N THR A 122 -19.79 -21.89 5.19
CA THR A 122 -20.44 -21.85 3.87
C THR A 122 -20.26 -20.51 3.14
N LEU A 123 -19.71 -19.51 3.80
CA LEU A 123 -19.50 -18.19 3.23
C LEU A 123 -18.10 -18.09 2.60
N ASP A 124 -18.07 -17.88 1.30
CA ASP A 124 -16.87 -17.60 0.52
C ASP A 124 -16.79 -16.11 0.16
N LEU A 125 -15.80 -15.40 0.71
CA LEU A 125 -15.52 -14.00 0.39
C LEU A 125 -14.46 -13.91 -0.70
N LYS A 126 -14.76 -13.17 -1.75
CA LYS A 126 -13.92 -12.89 -2.91
C LYS A 126 -13.37 -11.48 -2.86
N PRO A 127 -12.40 -11.12 -3.71
CA PRO A 127 -11.93 -9.74 -3.80
C PRO A 127 -13.08 -8.76 -4.01
N PHE A 128 -13.06 -7.69 -3.20
CA PHE A 128 -14.05 -6.61 -3.09
C PHE A 128 -15.35 -6.97 -2.37
N ASP A 129 -15.51 -8.21 -1.88
CA ASP A 129 -16.59 -8.50 -0.95
C ASP A 129 -16.34 -7.80 0.37
N TYR A 130 -17.38 -7.18 0.89
CA TYR A 130 -17.40 -6.46 2.17
C TYR A 130 -18.17 -7.28 3.21
N HIS A 131 -17.57 -7.43 4.37
CA HIS A 131 -18.13 -8.18 5.49
C HIS A 131 -18.18 -7.33 6.75
N VAL A 132 -19.25 -7.46 7.51
CA VAL A 132 -19.47 -6.76 8.78
C VAL A 132 -19.72 -7.79 9.88
N SER A 133 -19.00 -7.66 10.97
CA SER A 133 -19.18 -8.41 12.20
C SER A 133 -19.63 -7.45 13.32
N PRO A 134 -20.95 -7.37 13.61
CA PRO A 134 -21.46 -6.53 14.70
C PRO A 134 -20.99 -7.01 16.07
N PRO A 135 -21.02 -6.13 17.11
CA PRO A 135 -20.72 -6.52 18.47
C PRO A 135 -21.61 -7.71 18.92
N GLY A 136 -21.01 -8.70 19.57
CA GLY A 136 -21.68 -9.93 20.00
C GLY A 136 -21.78 -11.01 18.92
N SER A 137 -21.46 -10.72 17.68
CA SER A 137 -21.43 -11.71 16.61
C SER A 137 -20.30 -12.73 16.84
N ARG A 138 -20.48 -13.90 16.25
CA ARG A 138 -19.49 -14.99 16.23
C ARG A 138 -19.50 -15.59 14.85
N HIS A 139 -18.34 -15.82 14.30
CA HIS A 139 -18.23 -16.56 13.04
C HIS A 139 -17.32 -17.78 13.17
N ALA A 140 -17.43 -18.66 12.18
CA ALA A 140 -16.62 -19.85 12.04
C ALA A 140 -15.13 -19.50 11.85
N ALA A 141 -14.28 -20.51 11.87
CA ALA A 141 -12.88 -20.33 11.53
C ALA A 141 -12.75 -19.72 10.12
N ILE A 142 -11.94 -18.68 10.01
CA ILE A 142 -11.60 -18.06 8.74
C ILE A 142 -10.43 -18.82 8.13
N ARG A 143 -10.53 -19.24 6.90
CA ARG A 143 -9.48 -19.97 6.18
C ARG A 143 -9.20 -19.31 4.84
N SER A 144 -7.96 -19.42 4.39
CA SER A 144 -7.61 -19.08 3.01
C SER A 144 -6.88 -20.22 2.34
N LYS A 145 -7.47 -20.78 1.29
CA LYS A 145 -6.86 -21.90 0.55
C LYS A 145 -5.64 -21.46 -0.27
N GLN A 146 -5.73 -20.28 -0.88
CA GLN A 146 -4.72 -19.78 -1.83
C GLN A 146 -3.94 -18.59 -1.31
N GLY A 147 -4.18 -18.20 -0.06
CA GLY A 147 -3.72 -16.94 0.51
C GLY A 147 -4.72 -15.81 0.27
N ALA A 148 -4.71 -14.82 1.14
CA ALA A 148 -5.58 -13.65 1.03
C ALA A 148 -4.92 -12.43 1.64
N LEU A 149 -5.33 -11.26 1.14
CA LEU A 149 -5.09 -9.96 1.75
C LEU A 149 -6.42 -9.28 1.96
N ALA A 150 -6.68 -8.79 3.16
CA ALA A 150 -7.87 -8.02 3.49
C ALA A 150 -7.51 -6.75 4.25
N PHE A 151 -8.33 -5.73 4.09
CA PHE A 151 -8.35 -4.56 4.96
C PHE A 151 -9.42 -4.80 6.02
N LEU A 152 -9.08 -4.53 7.28
CA LEU A 152 -10.03 -4.58 8.39
C LEU A 152 -10.02 -3.26 9.15
N ARG A 153 -11.19 -2.89 9.66
CA ARG A 153 -11.36 -1.79 10.59
C ARG A 153 -12.16 -2.26 11.80
N GLY A 154 -11.64 -1.99 12.99
CA GLY A 154 -12.31 -2.39 14.23
C GLY A 154 -11.59 -1.83 15.45
N THR A 155 -12.28 -1.79 16.59
CA THR A 155 -11.74 -1.19 17.81
C THR A 155 -10.63 -2.03 18.45
N SER A 156 -10.72 -3.35 18.38
CA SER A 156 -9.75 -4.29 18.95
C SER A 156 -8.52 -4.53 18.08
N LEU A 157 -8.61 -4.20 16.80
CA LEU A 157 -7.55 -4.48 15.84
C LEU A 157 -6.27 -3.70 16.16
N GLY A 158 -5.13 -4.35 16.09
CA GLY A 158 -3.82 -3.75 16.37
C GLY A 158 -3.48 -3.62 17.86
N GLN A 159 -4.40 -3.89 18.77
CA GLN A 159 -4.12 -4.11 20.17
C GLN A 159 -3.83 -5.60 20.36
N THR A 160 -2.56 -5.98 20.28
CA THR A 160 -2.12 -7.39 20.28
C THR A 160 -2.73 -8.19 21.45
N GLN A 161 -2.88 -7.58 22.63
CA GLN A 161 -3.48 -8.22 23.79
C GLN A 161 -5.01 -8.42 23.66
N ALA A 162 -5.72 -7.47 23.03
CA ALA A 162 -7.17 -7.57 22.85
C ALA A 162 -7.53 -8.62 21.78
N VAL A 163 -6.82 -8.60 20.64
CA VAL A 163 -6.97 -9.61 19.58
C VAL A 163 -6.57 -11.00 20.10
N MET A 164 -5.48 -11.10 20.83
CA MET A 164 -5.07 -12.36 21.46
C MET A 164 -6.09 -12.85 22.49
N ARG A 165 -6.70 -11.97 23.25
CA ARG A 165 -7.78 -12.32 24.19
C ARG A 165 -9.04 -12.83 23.48
N GLU A 166 -9.42 -12.20 22.37
CA GLU A 166 -10.56 -12.64 21.55
C GLU A 166 -10.28 -13.98 20.88
N LEU A 167 -9.08 -14.17 20.32
CA LEU A 167 -8.66 -15.41 19.70
C LEU A 167 -8.38 -16.55 20.71
N LEU A 168 -7.87 -16.22 21.90
CA LEU A 168 -7.56 -17.19 22.94
C LEU A 168 -8.71 -17.40 23.93
N GLY A 169 -9.63 -16.44 24.06
CA GLY A 169 -10.81 -16.51 24.93
C GLY A 169 -11.78 -17.66 24.58
N GLY A 170 -11.66 -18.19 23.35
CA GLY A 170 -12.36 -19.42 22.94
C GLY A 170 -11.71 -20.71 23.44
N ILE A 171 -10.47 -20.65 23.97
CA ILE A 171 -9.70 -21.83 24.40
C ILE A 171 -9.70 -21.98 25.95
N PHE A 172 -9.97 -20.91 26.69
CA PHE A 172 -9.90 -20.88 28.16
C PHE A 172 -11.25 -20.89 28.90
N THR A 173 -12.33 -21.34 28.27
CA THR A 173 -13.52 -21.71 29.02
C THR A 173 -13.49 -23.22 29.32
N PHE A 174 -12.50 -23.63 30.11
CA PHE A 174 -12.55 -24.92 30.81
C PHE A 174 -12.48 -24.68 32.30
N SER A 175 -13.55 -25.15 32.93
CA SER A 175 -13.64 -25.57 34.33
C SER A 175 -13.87 -24.47 35.38
N ARG A 176 -15.09 -24.31 35.74
CA ARG A 176 -15.56 -24.51 37.12
C ARG A 176 -16.83 -25.34 37.10
#